data_193b5b195948a4af0f53887154109eae
#
_entry.id   193b5b195948a4af0f53887154109eae
#
_cell.length_a   1.000
_cell.length_b   1.000
_cell.length_c   1.000
_cell.angle_alpha   90.00
_cell.angle_beta   90.00
_cell.angle_gamma   90.00
#
_symmetry.space_group_name_H-M   'P 1'
#
loop_
_entity.id
_entity.type
_entity.pdbx_description
1 polymer ?
#
loop_
_entity_poly.entity_id
_entity_poly.type
_entity_poly.pdbx_seq_one_letter_code
_entity_poly.pdbx_strand_id
1 'polypeptide(L)'
;GYTMENPKYILVMRQVASDYDGISHELFQIANNLERMDQFNPQQKLFSLVRNAEVSTVSLRNLTARTVRDDTAHFYGEVADLLGIRIDETHDWLKITVPAILPKRNQRDNQAFLTRPLRYALLDFLKENPMERFGSCAICIVHNYDEALGKRRIRDYDNIETKRYLDVIESMLLTNDSGLLCTVLQATKVSDRDCTEFYLMRPETLSTWAKNHVKSTTNSCFE
;
A
#
# COMPACT_ATOMS: atom_id res chain seq x y z
N GLY A 1 -7.87 -25.59 -15.81
CA GLY A 1 -8.90 -24.63 -15.46
C GLY A 1 -9.29 -24.77 -14.01
N TYR A 2 -9.17 -23.70 -13.22
CA TYR A 2 -9.64 -23.68 -11.83
C TYR A 2 -11.11 -23.29 -11.83
N THR A 3 -12.00 -24.25 -11.66
CA THR A 3 -13.40 -24.00 -11.35
C THR A 3 -13.54 -23.77 -9.84
N MET A 4 -14.57 -23.03 -9.39
CA MET A 4 -14.90 -22.85 -7.97
C MET A 4 -15.10 -24.19 -7.22
N GLU A 5 -15.29 -25.29 -7.93
CA GLU A 5 -15.43 -26.65 -7.42
C GLU A 5 -14.08 -27.34 -7.12
N ASN A 6 -12.94 -26.66 -7.34
CA ASN A 6 -11.65 -27.25 -7.04
C ASN A 6 -11.48 -27.43 -5.52
N PRO A 7 -11.22 -28.66 -5.02
CA PRO A 7 -11.09 -28.95 -3.59
C PRO A 7 -10.07 -28.04 -2.86
N LYS A 8 -8.98 -27.69 -3.54
CA LYS A 8 -7.97 -26.77 -2.98
C LYS A 8 -8.54 -25.36 -2.74
N TYR A 9 -9.45 -24.91 -3.59
CA TYR A 9 -10.10 -23.61 -3.48
C TYR A 9 -11.03 -23.57 -2.28
N ILE A 10 -11.84 -24.62 -2.10
CA ILE A 10 -12.74 -24.79 -0.96
C ILE A 10 -11.95 -24.83 0.36
N LEU A 11 -10.81 -25.51 0.39
CA LEU A 11 -9.93 -25.55 1.57
C LEU A 11 -9.41 -24.17 1.96
N VAL A 12 -8.96 -23.36 0.99
CA VAL A 12 -8.50 -22.00 1.26
C VAL A 12 -9.64 -21.11 1.75
N MET A 13 -10.83 -21.21 1.15
CA MET A 13 -12.02 -20.47 1.65
C MET A 13 -12.37 -20.83 3.09
N ARG A 14 -12.34 -22.12 3.44
CA ARG A 14 -12.58 -22.58 4.82
C ARG A 14 -11.52 -22.07 5.78
N GLN A 15 -10.25 -22.06 5.36
CA GLN A 15 -9.16 -21.51 6.18
C GLN A 15 -9.36 -20.02 6.44
N VAL A 16 -9.66 -19.23 5.40
CA VAL A 16 -9.94 -17.80 5.55
C VAL A 16 -11.14 -17.55 6.47
N ALA A 17 -12.21 -18.34 6.33
CA ALA A 17 -13.37 -18.23 7.22
C ALA A 17 -13.00 -18.53 8.68
N SER A 18 -12.21 -19.58 8.92
CA SER A 18 -11.70 -19.93 10.26
C SER A 18 -10.82 -18.84 10.86
N ASP A 19 -9.97 -18.21 10.03
CA ASP A 19 -9.10 -17.12 10.48
C ASP A 19 -9.92 -15.90 10.94
N TYR A 20 -10.96 -15.52 10.19
CA TYR A 20 -11.86 -14.42 10.58
C TYR A 20 -12.67 -14.75 11.84
N ASP A 21 -13.11 -16.00 12.00
CA ASP A 21 -13.78 -16.44 13.22
C ASP A 21 -12.87 -16.34 14.45
N GLY A 22 -11.61 -16.77 14.32
CA GLY A 22 -10.58 -16.60 15.33
C GLY A 22 -10.32 -15.14 15.71
N ILE A 23 -10.21 -14.25 14.72
CA ILE A 23 -10.03 -12.81 14.91
C ILE A 23 -11.24 -12.23 15.68
N SER A 24 -12.46 -12.59 15.26
CA SER A 24 -13.68 -12.16 15.92
C SER A 24 -13.72 -12.60 17.38
N HIS A 25 -13.41 -13.88 17.65
CA HIS A 25 -13.40 -14.46 18.98
C HIS A 25 -12.37 -13.75 19.90
N GLU A 26 -11.14 -13.56 19.44
CA GLU A 26 -10.12 -12.85 20.21
C GLU A 26 -10.50 -11.40 20.48
N LEU A 27 -11.12 -10.71 19.53
CA LEU A 27 -11.59 -9.33 19.72
C LEU A 27 -12.67 -9.26 20.81
N PHE A 28 -13.62 -10.19 20.83
CA PHE A 28 -14.60 -10.33 21.92
C PHE A 28 -13.94 -10.60 23.25
N GLN A 29 -12.93 -11.45 23.31
CA GLN A 29 -12.21 -11.72 24.55
C GLN A 29 -11.47 -10.48 25.07
N ILE A 30 -10.83 -9.71 24.18
CA ILE A 30 -10.19 -8.44 24.57
C ILE A 30 -11.25 -7.48 25.12
N ALA A 31 -12.36 -7.29 24.44
CA ALA A 31 -13.43 -6.40 24.87
C ALA A 31 -13.98 -6.77 26.27
N ASN A 32 -14.24 -8.07 26.48
CA ASN A 32 -14.78 -8.56 27.76
C ASN A 32 -13.78 -8.55 28.91
N ASN A 33 -12.47 -8.51 28.64
CA ASN A 33 -11.43 -8.54 29.67
C ASN A 33 -10.80 -7.18 29.94
N LEU A 34 -11.10 -6.13 29.15
CA LEU A 34 -10.59 -4.77 29.37
C LEU A 34 -10.86 -4.23 30.78
N GLU A 35 -11.98 -4.62 31.38
CA GLU A 35 -12.38 -4.18 32.73
C GLU A 35 -11.76 -5.00 33.85
N ARG A 36 -11.10 -6.12 33.57
CA ARG A 36 -10.71 -7.13 34.56
C ARG A 36 -9.22 -7.34 34.76
N MET A 37 -8.34 -6.66 34.00
CA MET A 37 -6.93 -7.06 33.94
C MET A 37 -5.94 -5.93 34.24
N ASP A 38 -5.36 -5.97 35.44
CA ASP A 38 -4.24 -5.11 35.88
C ASP A 38 -2.89 -5.45 35.20
N GLN A 39 -2.77 -6.59 34.50
CA GLN A 39 -1.52 -7.04 33.85
C GLN A 39 -1.63 -7.29 32.34
N PHE A 40 -2.72 -6.88 31.73
CA PHE A 40 -3.01 -7.14 30.32
C PHE A 40 -2.56 -5.97 29.45
N ASN A 41 -1.75 -6.23 28.43
CA ASN A 41 -1.43 -5.23 27.40
C ASN A 41 -2.38 -5.36 26.19
N PRO A 42 -3.54 -4.68 26.20
CA PRO A 42 -4.52 -4.78 25.13
C PRO A 42 -3.96 -4.28 23.80
N GLN A 43 -3.04 -3.32 23.82
CA GLN A 43 -2.44 -2.79 22.60
C GLN A 43 -1.65 -3.86 21.85
N GLN A 44 -0.83 -4.66 22.54
CA GLN A 44 -0.04 -5.70 21.88
C GLN A 44 -0.92 -6.79 21.25
N LYS A 45 -2.01 -7.15 21.93
CA LYS A 45 -2.99 -8.11 21.37
C LYS A 45 -3.75 -7.53 20.19
N LEU A 46 -4.19 -6.28 20.26
CA LEU A 46 -4.83 -5.60 19.14
C LEU A 46 -3.91 -5.50 17.92
N PHE A 47 -2.61 -5.22 18.11
CA PHE A 47 -1.63 -5.27 17.02
C PHE A 47 -1.52 -6.65 16.36
N SER A 48 -1.53 -7.70 17.16
CA SER A 48 -1.52 -9.07 16.64
C SER A 48 -2.78 -9.36 15.82
N LEU A 49 -3.95 -8.94 16.31
CA LEU A 49 -5.22 -9.08 15.61
C LEU A 49 -5.25 -8.32 14.28
N VAL A 50 -4.80 -7.07 14.26
CA VAL A 50 -4.69 -6.28 13.02
C VAL A 50 -3.82 -7.00 12.02
N ARG A 51 -2.66 -7.50 12.43
CA ARG A 51 -1.77 -8.27 11.55
C ARG A 51 -2.44 -9.52 10.99
N ASN A 52 -3.16 -10.27 11.84
CA ASN A 52 -3.87 -11.48 11.42
C ASN A 52 -5.00 -11.13 10.44
N ALA A 53 -5.77 -10.07 10.71
CA ALA A 53 -6.80 -9.57 9.82
C ALA A 53 -6.26 -9.14 8.45
N GLU A 54 -5.11 -8.44 8.42
CA GLU A 54 -4.44 -8.07 7.17
C GLU A 54 -4.05 -9.30 6.34
N VAL A 55 -3.46 -10.32 6.96
CA VAL A 55 -3.07 -11.57 6.29
C VAL A 55 -4.30 -12.30 5.73
N SER A 56 -5.35 -12.44 6.54
CA SER A 56 -6.60 -13.10 6.11
C SER A 56 -7.30 -12.32 5.00
N THR A 57 -7.29 -10.99 5.07
CA THR A 57 -7.81 -10.11 4.02
C THR A 57 -7.06 -10.32 2.71
N VAL A 58 -5.73 -10.40 2.74
CA VAL A 58 -4.92 -10.69 1.54
C VAL A 58 -5.25 -12.06 0.96
N SER A 59 -5.40 -13.06 1.81
CA SER A 59 -5.80 -14.41 1.38
C SER A 59 -7.17 -14.41 0.70
N LEU A 60 -8.16 -13.70 1.25
CA LEU A 60 -9.48 -13.53 0.67
C LEU A 60 -9.43 -12.83 -0.69
N ARG A 61 -8.64 -11.79 -0.81
CA ARG A 61 -8.45 -11.05 -2.07
C ARG A 61 -7.76 -11.90 -3.15
N ASN A 62 -6.76 -12.71 -2.76
CA ASN A 62 -6.15 -13.67 -3.69
C ASN A 62 -7.15 -14.73 -4.18
N LEU A 63 -8.12 -15.09 -3.36
CA LEU A 63 -9.22 -15.97 -3.79
C LEU A 63 -10.07 -15.29 -4.86
N THR A 64 -10.51 -14.04 -4.66
CA THR A 64 -11.30 -13.30 -5.65
C THR A 64 -10.55 -13.14 -6.97
N ALA A 65 -9.27 -12.78 -6.95
CA ALA A 65 -8.46 -12.65 -8.15
C ALA A 65 -8.33 -13.96 -8.97
N ARG A 66 -8.45 -15.12 -8.33
CA ARG A 66 -8.38 -16.43 -9.00
C ARG A 66 -9.71 -16.88 -9.60
N THR A 67 -10.85 -16.27 -9.22
CA THR A 67 -12.18 -16.62 -9.74
C THR A 67 -12.51 -15.94 -11.06
N VAL A 68 -11.82 -14.86 -11.40
CA VAL A 68 -12.09 -14.09 -12.63
C VAL A 68 -11.36 -14.70 -13.81
N ARG A 69 -12.14 -15.20 -14.79
CA ARG A 69 -11.60 -15.94 -15.93
C ARG A 69 -11.39 -15.10 -17.19
N ASP A 70 -12.24 -14.13 -17.48
CA ASP A 70 -12.39 -13.63 -18.83
C ASP A 70 -12.01 -12.15 -19.06
N ASP A 71 -12.00 -11.30 -18.03
CA ASP A 71 -11.53 -9.91 -18.16
C ASP A 71 -10.70 -9.47 -16.96
N THR A 72 -9.46 -9.91 -16.96
CA THR A 72 -8.49 -9.61 -15.89
C THR A 72 -8.23 -8.10 -15.79
N ALA A 73 -8.29 -7.35 -16.90
CA ALA A 73 -8.03 -5.92 -16.93
C ALA A 73 -9.17 -5.17 -16.23
N HIS A 74 -10.42 -5.43 -16.64
CA HIS A 74 -11.61 -4.82 -16.04
C HIS A 74 -11.69 -5.12 -14.54
N PHE A 75 -11.49 -6.39 -14.17
CA PHE A 75 -11.48 -6.79 -12.75
C PHE A 75 -10.45 -6.03 -11.91
N TYR A 76 -9.20 -5.91 -12.37
CA TYR A 76 -8.19 -5.18 -11.60
C TYR A 76 -8.40 -3.67 -11.61
N GLY A 77 -9.03 -3.10 -12.64
CA GLY A 77 -9.51 -1.72 -12.65
C GLY A 77 -10.54 -1.49 -11.54
N GLU A 78 -11.60 -2.29 -11.49
CA GLU A 78 -12.59 -2.24 -10.41
C GLU A 78 -11.97 -2.47 -9.02
N VAL A 79 -11.02 -3.39 -8.90
CA VAL A 79 -10.30 -3.61 -7.64
C VAL A 79 -9.47 -2.40 -7.26
N ALA A 80 -8.84 -1.71 -8.20
CA ALA A 80 -8.08 -0.49 -7.92
C ALA A 80 -8.98 0.61 -7.37
N ASP A 81 -10.16 0.80 -7.96
CA ASP A 81 -11.16 1.77 -7.49
C ASP A 81 -11.69 1.42 -6.10
N LEU A 82 -12.08 0.16 -5.89
CA LEU A 82 -12.55 -0.34 -4.59
C LEU A 82 -11.47 -0.22 -3.50
N LEU A 83 -10.21 -0.41 -3.87
CA LEU A 83 -9.09 -0.20 -2.96
C LEU A 83 -8.82 1.26 -2.68
N GLY A 84 -9.29 2.18 -3.53
CA GLY A 84 -9.01 3.60 -3.44
C GLY A 84 -7.62 3.98 -3.94
N ILE A 85 -7.05 3.24 -4.90
CA ILE A 85 -5.87 3.69 -5.64
C ILE A 85 -6.30 4.89 -6.49
N ARG A 86 -5.59 6.01 -6.36
CA ARG A 86 -5.91 7.25 -7.07
C ARG A 86 -4.68 7.76 -7.80
N ILE A 87 -4.91 8.35 -8.97
CA ILE A 87 -3.88 8.99 -9.77
C ILE A 87 -4.38 10.38 -10.10
N ASP A 88 -3.64 11.37 -9.61
CA ASP A 88 -3.97 12.79 -9.75
C ASP A 88 -2.82 13.49 -10.51
N GLU A 89 -3.12 14.09 -11.64
CA GLU A 89 -2.18 14.91 -12.39
C GLU A 89 -2.35 16.38 -12.02
N THR A 90 -1.23 17.03 -11.73
CA THR A 90 -1.15 18.48 -11.54
C THR A 90 -0.16 19.06 -12.55
N HIS A 91 -0.06 20.39 -12.61
CA HIS A 91 0.94 21.04 -13.47
C HIS A 91 2.38 20.63 -13.11
N ASP A 92 2.65 20.35 -11.83
CA ASP A 92 4.00 20.15 -11.30
C ASP A 92 4.42 18.70 -11.14
N TRP A 93 3.44 17.80 -10.89
CA TRP A 93 3.70 16.38 -10.68
C TRP A 93 2.48 15.48 -10.93
N LEU A 94 2.78 14.23 -11.22
CA LEU A 94 1.80 13.14 -11.17
C LEU A 94 1.86 12.52 -9.78
N LYS A 95 0.72 12.46 -9.09
CA LYS A 95 0.58 11.85 -7.77
C LYS A 95 -0.17 10.54 -7.86
N ILE A 96 0.42 9.47 -7.35
CA ILE A 96 -0.21 8.15 -7.22
C ILE A 96 -0.39 7.87 -5.74
N THR A 97 -1.62 7.62 -5.30
CA THR A 97 -1.95 7.27 -3.92
C THR A 97 -2.32 5.80 -3.82
N VAL A 98 -1.59 5.05 -3.01
CA VAL A 98 -1.90 3.67 -2.63
C VAL A 98 -2.43 3.69 -1.20
N PRO A 99 -3.64 3.19 -0.92
CA PRO A 99 -4.33 3.34 0.38
C PRO A 99 -3.82 2.35 1.43
N ALA A 100 -2.52 2.20 1.56
CA ALA A 100 -1.88 1.37 2.57
C ALA A 100 -0.41 1.77 2.76
N ILE A 101 0.14 1.43 3.91
CA ILE A 101 1.58 1.36 4.08
C ILE A 101 2.09 0.14 3.31
N LEU A 102 3.13 0.33 2.51
CA LEU A 102 3.71 -0.75 1.72
C LEU A 102 4.18 -1.90 2.62
N PRO A 103 4.11 -3.16 2.17
CA PRO A 103 4.46 -4.32 2.97
C PRO A 103 5.94 -4.30 3.38
N LYS A 104 6.30 -5.10 4.36
CA LYS A 104 7.72 -5.33 4.71
C LYS A 104 8.40 -6.09 3.59
N ARG A 105 9.67 -5.78 3.34
CA ARG A 105 10.52 -6.38 2.28
C ARG A 105 10.54 -7.91 2.30
N ASN A 106 10.44 -8.53 3.47
CA ASN A 106 10.51 -9.98 3.65
C ASN A 106 9.13 -10.69 3.60
N GLN A 107 8.04 -9.97 3.38
CA GLN A 107 6.70 -10.55 3.28
C GLN A 107 6.40 -10.95 1.83
N ARG A 108 6.67 -12.22 1.48
CA ARG A 108 6.57 -12.73 0.09
C ARG A 108 5.16 -12.73 -0.51
N ASP A 109 4.12 -12.86 0.30
CA ASP A 109 2.76 -13.13 -0.21
C ASP A 109 1.89 -11.89 -0.48
N ASN A 110 2.25 -10.72 0.04
CA ASN A 110 1.43 -9.51 -0.05
C ASN A 110 1.69 -8.63 -1.28
N GLN A 111 2.64 -8.99 -2.12
CA GLN A 111 3.21 -8.06 -3.10
C GLN A 111 2.37 -7.93 -4.37
N ALA A 112 1.78 -9.02 -4.85
CA ALA A 112 0.98 -9.01 -6.09
C ALA A 112 -0.37 -8.30 -5.92
N PHE A 113 -0.84 -8.17 -4.71
CA PHE A 113 -2.17 -7.68 -4.39
C PHE A 113 -2.35 -6.19 -4.75
N LEU A 114 -1.40 -5.33 -4.38
CA LEU A 114 -1.47 -3.89 -4.71
C LEU A 114 -0.76 -3.56 -6.03
N THR A 115 0.27 -4.30 -6.42
CA THR A 115 1.02 -4.00 -7.65
C THR A 115 0.23 -4.29 -8.92
N ARG A 116 -0.62 -5.32 -8.93
CA ARG A 116 -1.50 -5.59 -10.08
C ARG A 116 -2.57 -4.51 -10.24
N PRO A 117 -3.41 -4.20 -9.23
CA PRO A 117 -4.36 -3.09 -9.33
C PRO A 117 -3.69 -1.76 -9.68
N LEU A 118 -2.52 -1.46 -9.11
CA LEU A 118 -1.76 -0.26 -9.46
C LEU A 118 -1.41 -0.21 -10.95
N ARG A 119 -0.97 -1.34 -11.51
CA ARG A 119 -0.66 -1.42 -12.94
C ARG A 119 -1.88 -1.14 -13.81
N TYR A 120 -3.03 -1.71 -13.47
CA TYR A 120 -4.26 -1.50 -14.24
C TYR A 120 -4.83 -0.10 -14.05
N ALA A 121 -4.77 0.47 -12.83
CA ALA A 121 -5.12 1.87 -12.61
C ALA A 121 -4.28 2.82 -13.47
N LEU A 122 -2.95 2.57 -13.57
CA LEU A 122 -2.08 3.34 -14.44
C LEU A 122 -2.41 3.15 -15.93
N LEU A 123 -2.74 1.92 -16.36
CA LEU A 123 -3.15 1.66 -17.74
C LEU A 123 -4.43 2.41 -18.10
N ASP A 124 -5.42 2.39 -17.23
CA ASP A 124 -6.69 3.08 -17.48
C ASP A 124 -6.52 4.60 -17.43
N PHE A 125 -5.75 5.11 -16.46
CA PHE A 125 -5.40 6.53 -16.43
C PHE A 125 -4.71 7.00 -17.73
N LEU A 126 -3.72 6.25 -18.22
CA LEU A 126 -2.99 6.61 -19.45
C LEU A 126 -3.80 6.48 -20.73
N LYS A 127 -4.86 5.67 -20.76
CA LYS A 127 -5.81 5.62 -21.88
C LYS A 127 -6.65 6.90 -21.95
N GLU A 128 -7.08 7.40 -20.80
CA GLU A 128 -7.90 8.61 -20.70
C GLU A 128 -7.06 9.89 -20.77
N ASN A 129 -5.83 9.84 -20.26
CA ASN A 129 -4.89 10.95 -20.18
C ASN A 129 -3.56 10.58 -20.85
N PRO A 130 -3.49 10.58 -22.19
CA PRO A 130 -2.25 10.29 -22.91
C PRO A 130 -1.17 11.30 -22.55
N MET A 131 -0.05 10.82 -22.01
CA MET A 131 1.10 11.64 -21.63
C MET A 131 2.40 11.05 -22.16
N GLU A 132 3.39 11.90 -22.39
CA GLU A 132 4.74 11.45 -22.72
C GLU A 132 5.42 10.86 -21.49
N ARG A 133 6.22 9.80 -21.72
CA ARG A 133 7.02 9.22 -20.64
C ARG A 133 8.11 10.18 -20.19
N PHE A 134 8.40 10.17 -18.90
CA PHE A 134 9.50 10.96 -18.34
C PHE A 134 10.84 10.44 -18.85
N GLY A 135 11.62 11.32 -19.48
CA GLY A 135 13.01 11.02 -19.88
C GLY A 135 13.98 11.14 -18.70
N SER A 136 13.76 12.14 -17.83
CA SER A 136 14.44 12.33 -16.55
C SER A 136 13.38 12.63 -15.50
N CYS A 137 13.48 11.99 -14.32
CA CYS A 137 12.43 12.02 -13.31
C CYS A 137 12.99 12.06 -11.89
N ALA A 138 12.29 12.77 -11.00
CA ALA A 138 12.39 12.58 -9.57
C ALA A 138 11.13 11.87 -9.07
N ILE A 139 11.29 10.78 -8.33
CA ILE A 139 10.20 10.05 -7.68
C ILE A 139 10.32 10.25 -6.18
N CYS A 140 9.33 10.89 -5.58
CA CYS A 140 9.26 11.10 -4.15
C CYS A 140 8.20 10.19 -3.54
N ILE A 141 8.58 9.37 -2.58
CA ILE A 141 7.69 8.43 -1.89
C ILE A 141 7.40 8.99 -0.52
N VAL A 142 6.13 9.18 -0.18
CA VAL A 142 5.70 9.63 1.15
C VAL A 142 4.92 8.52 1.83
N HIS A 143 5.46 8.01 2.93
CA HIS A 143 4.78 7.04 3.78
C HIS A 143 3.99 7.77 4.85
N ASN A 144 2.66 7.81 4.70
CA ASN A 144 1.76 8.47 5.64
C ASN A 144 1.25 7.44 6.65
N TYR A 145 1.54 7.66 7.94
CA TYR A 145 1.11 6.80 9.03
C TYR A 145 -0.04 7.45 9.80
N ASP A 146 -1.09 6.69 10.04
CA ASP A 146 -2.21 7.12 10.86
C ASP A 146 -1.78 7.39 12.30
N GLU A 147 -2.00 8.63 12.76
CA GLU A 147 -1.66 9.07 14.10
C GLU A 147 -2.41 8.28 15.19
N ALA A 148 -3.67 7.93 14.94
CA ALA A 148 -4.50 7.17 15.87
C ALA A 148 -3.94 5.77 16.17
N LEU A 149 -3.15 5.20 15.26
CA LEU A 149 -2.56 3.86 15.40
C LEU A 149 -1.16 3.87 16.05
N GLY A 150 -0.64 5.04 16.41
CA GLY A 150 0.59 5.20 17.16
C GLY A 150 1.89 5.14 16.36
N LYS A 151 2.92 5.83 16.83
CA LYS A 151 4.20 6.05 16.12
C LYS A 151 5.12 4.83 16.09
N ARG A 152 4.92 3.81 16.95
CA ARG A 152 5.75 2.59 16.99
C ARG A 152 5.65 1.75 15.70
N ARG A 153 4.69 2.04 14.83
CA ARG A 153 4.49 1.39 13.54
C ARG A 153 5.38 1.94 12.43
N ILE A 154 5.97 3.12 12.63
CA ILE A 154 6.84 3.75 11.64
C ILE A 154 8.04 2.84 11.41
N ARG A 155 8.27 2.53 10.13
CA ARG A 155 9.31 1.60 9.68
C ARG A 155 10.49 2.36 9.12
N ASP A 156 11.68 1.77 9.27
CA ASP A 156 12.84 2.21 8.52
C ASP A 156 12.67 1.92 7.03
N TYR A 157 13.19 2.76 6.17
CA TYR A 157 12.98 2.67 4.72
C TYR A 157 13.54 1.40 4.08
N ASP A 158 14.60 0.82 4.65
CA ASP A 158 15.19 -0.44 4.22
C ASP A 158 14.28 -1.65 4.49
N ASN A 159 13.35 -1.52 5.43
CA ASN A 159 12.34 -2.53 5.77
C ASN A 159 11.05 -2.42 4.96
N ILE A 160 10.91 -1.41 4.09
CA ILE A 160 9.71 -1.19 3.26
C ILE A 160 9.98 -1.71 1.84
N GLU A 161 9.05 -2.50 1.31
CA GLU A 161 9.12 -3.00 -0.07
C GLU A 161 8.64 -1.94 -1.06
N THR A 162 9.54 -1.09 -1.51
CA THR A 162 9.25 -0.05 -2.51
C THR A 162 9.56 -0.49 -3.93
N LYS A 163 10.55 -1.39 -4.11
CA LYS A 163 11.09 -1.75 -5.43
C LYS A 163 10.03 -2.21 -6.41
N ARG A 164 9.16 -3.13 -6.01
CA ARG A 164 8.14 -3.69 -6.91
C ARG A 164 7.10 -2.66 -7.36
N TYR A 165 6.79 -1.69 -6.52
CA TYR A 165 5.91 -0.58 -6.87
C TYR A 165 6.61 0.37 -7.84
N LEU A 166 7.87 0.67 -7.58
CA LEU A 166 8.70 1.44 -8.50
C LEU A 166 8.82 0.73 -9.85
N ASP A 167 9.12 -0.57 -9.88
CA ASP A 167 9.20 -1.35 -11.13
C ASP A 167 7.91 -1.23 -11.97
N VAL A 168 6.72 -1.21 -11.35
CA VAL A 168 5.45 -0.99 -12.06
C VAL A 168 5.36 0.43 -12.59
N ILE A 169 5.62 1.43 -11.76
CA ILE A 169 5.54 2.86 -12.11
C ILE A 169 6.54 3.19 -13.23
N GLU A 170 7.79 2.81 -13.05
CA GLU A 170 8.89 3.04 -13.99
C GLU A 170 8.62 2.40 -15.35
N SER A 171 8.17 1.16 -15.37
CA SER A 171 7.87 0.44 -16.63
C SER A 171 6.79 1.13 -17.49
N MET A 172 5.92 1.92 -16.87
CA MET A 172 4.79 2.55 -17.55
C MET A 172 5.02 4.04 -17.83
N LEU A 173 5.69 4.75 -16.93
CA LEU A 173 5.78 6.20 -16.95
C LEU A 173 7.17 6.74 -17.32
N LEU A 174 8.24 5.93 -17.24
CA LEU A 174 9.59 6.34 -17.58
C LEU A 174 10.04 5.75 -18.92
N THR A 175 10.92 6.45 -19.61
CA THR A 175 11.57 5.92 -20.82
C THR A 175 12.71 4.96 -20.49
N ASN A 176 13.33 5.13 -19.31
CA ASN A 176 14.44 4.34 -18.83
C ASN A 176 14.48 4.40 -17.28
N ASP A 177 14.74 3.29 -16.62
CA ASP A 177 14.88 3.12 -15.17
C ASP A 177 16.32 3.32 -14.66
N SER A 178 17.20 3.86 -15.50
CA SER A 178 18.60 4.11 -15.14
C SER A 178 18.69 5.09 -13.97
N GLY A 179 19.48 4.75 -12.95
CA GLY A 179 19.77 5.63 -11.82
C GLY A 179 20.45 6.96 -12.20
N LEU A 180 20.89 7.10 -13.44
CA LEU A 180 21.36 8.37 -14.00
C LEU A 180 20.21 9.32 -14.35
N LEU A 181 19.03 8.78 -14.63
CA LEU A 181 17.86 9.52 -15.09
C LEU A 181 16.75 9.60 -14.04
N CYS A 182 16.78 8.73 -13.04
CA CYS A 182 15.77 8.67 -11.99
C CYS A 182 16.38 8.88 -10.60
N THR A 183 15.91 9.90 -9.89
CA THR A 183 16.24 10.15 -8.49
C THR A 183 15.08 9.73 -7.61
N VAL A 184 15.33 8.89 -6.61
CA VAL A 184 14.30 8.43 -5.67
C VAL A 184 14.56 9.01 -4.29
N LEU A 185 13.54 9.65 -3.71
CA LEU A 185 13.54 10.17 -2.34
C LEU A 185 12.41 9.52 -1.54
N GLN A 186 12.64 9.31 -0.25
CA GLN A 186 11.61 8.82 0.67
C GLN A 186 11.42 9.78 1.83
N ALA A 187 10.18 9.97 2.24
CA ALA A 187 9.79 10.77 3.39
C ALA A 187 8.71 10.03 4.20
N THR A 188 8.63 10.33 5.48
CA THR A 188 7.60 9.81 6.38
C THR A 188 6.81 10.97 6.95
N LYS A 189 5.49 10.83 6.98
CA LYS A 189 4.55 11.76 7.62
C LYS A 189 3.64 11.03 8.58
N VAL A 190 3.18 11.75 9.58
CA VAL A 190 2.06 11.35 10.43
C VAL A 190 0.83 12.11 9.92
N SER A 191 -0.27 11.41 9.67
CA SER A 191 -1.50 11.92 9.07
C SER A 191 -2.75 11.28 9.70
N ASP A 192 -3.90 11.49 9.10
CA ASP A 192 -5.19 10.95 9.54
C ASP A 192 -5.47 9.53 9.03
N ARG A 193 -4.59 8.97 8.22
CA ARG A 193 -4.75 7.63 7.64
C ARG A 193 -3.44 7.04 7.14
N ASP A 194 -3.41 5.70 7.05
CA ASP A 194 -2.33 4.98 6.40
C ASP A 194 -2.45 5.06 4.88
N CYS A 195 -1.45 5.61 4.22
CA CYS A 195 -1.33 5.54 2.76
C CYS A 195 0.13 5.74 2.32
N THR A 196 0.45 5.33 1.10
CA THR A 196 1.72 5.63 0.46
C THR A 196 1.45 6.44 -0.81
N GLU A 197 2.12 7.57 -0.93
CA GLU A 197 2.00 8.47 -2.08
C GLU A 197 3.31 8.46 -2.87
N PHE A 198 3.20 8.31 -4.19
CA PHE A 198 4.31 8.46 -5.12
C PHE A 198 4.09 9.73 -5.93
N TYR A 199 5.07 10.61 -5.92
CA TYR A 199 5.08 11.85 -6.70
C TYR A 199 6.15 11.75 -7.78
N LEU A 200 5.73 11.81 -9.03
CA LEU A 200 6.62 11.81 -10.19
C LEU A 200 6.67 13.21 -10.76
N MET A 201 7.85 13.72 -10.96
CA MET A 201 8.05 15.09 -11.44
C MET A 201 9.35 15.24 -12.23
N ARG A 202 9.45 16.30 -12.97
CA ARG A 202 10.73 16.72 -13.56
C ARG A 202 11.71 17.09 -12.44
N PRO A 203 13.02 16.83 -12.58
CA PRO A 203 14.00 17.11 -11.52
C PRO A 203 13.99 18.57 -11.03
N GLU A 204 13.66 19.52 -11.91
CA GLU A 204 13.61 20.95 -11.59
C GLU A 204 12.53 21.27 -10.55
N THR A 205 11.45 20.50 -10.52
CA THR A 205 10.30 20.69 -9.62
C THR A 205 10.57 20.16 -8.21
N LEU A 206 11.62 19.34 -8.04
CA LEU A 206 11.93 18.67 -6.78
C LEU A 206 12.09 19.64 -5.60
N SER A 207 12.71 20.79 -5.82
CA SER A 207 12.93 21.81 -4.76
C SER A 207 11.60 22.39 -4.27
N THR A 208 10.65 22.62 -5.17
CA THR A 208 9.29 23.09 -4.84
C THR A 208 8.52 22.03 -4.08
N TRP A 209 8.58 20.77 -4.53
CA TRP A 209 7.95 19.65 -3.84
C TRP A 209 8.52 19.50 -2.42
N ALA A 210 9.84 19.55 -2.25
CA ALA A 210 10.49 19.39 -0.95
C ALA A 210 10.05 20.45 0.05
N LYS A 211 9.95 21.72 -0.35
CA LYS A 211 9.45 22.81 0.50
C LYS A 211 8.05 22.55 1.02
N ASN A 212 7.18 21.90 0.23
CA ASN A 212 5.80 21.67 0.57
C ASN A 212 5.58 20.37 1.38
N HIS A 213 6.48 19.40 1.24
CA HIS A 213 6.25 18.04 1.77
C HIS A 213 7.25 17.62 2.84
N VAL A 214 8.46 18.17 2.84
CA VAL A 214 9.48 17.90 3.85
C VAL A 214 9.41 19.00 4.91
N LYS A 215 9.00 18.67 6.14
CA LYS A 215 9.06 19.64 7.24
C LYS A 215 10.52 20.00 7.49
N SER A 216 10.87 21.27 7.32
CA SER A 216 12.08 21.79 7.93
C SER A 216 11.90 21.68 9.45
N THR A 217 12.65 20.83 10.09
CA THR A 217 12.77 20.77 11.55
C THR A 217 13.50 22.03 12.01
N THR A 218 12.80 23.17 12.05
CA THR A 218 13.25 24.31 12.82
C THR A 218 12.88 24.01 14.28
N ASN A 219 13.89 23.52 15.02
CA ASN A 219 14.01 23.58 16.48
C ASN A 219 12.78 23.26 17.33
N SER A 220 12.50 21.97 17.61
CA SER A 220 11.93 21.56 18.90
C SER A 220 11.93 20.04 19.12
N CYS A 221 13.04 19.36 18.89
CA CYS A 221 13.12 17.93 19.22
C CYS A 221 14.43 17.59 19.95
N PHE A 222 14.77 18.36 20.97
CA PHE A 222 15.67 17.94 22.05
C PHE A 222 15.22 18.62 23.35
N GLU A 223 14.13 18.14 23.92
CA GLU A 223 13.83 18.18 25.34
C GLU A 223 13.30 16.80 25.76
#